data_fe0100fd37e0034865813cd9125fa353
#
_entry.id   fe0100fd37e0034865813cd9125fa353
#
_cell.length_a   1.000
_cell.length_b   1.000
_cell.length_c   1.000
_cell.angle_alpha   90.00
_cell.angle_beta   90.00
_cell.angle_gamma   90.00
#
_symmetry.space_group_name_H-M   'P 1'
#
loop_
_entity.id
_entity.type
_entity.pdbx_description
1 polymer ?
#
loop_
_entity_poly.entity_id
_entity_poly.type
_entity_poly.pdbx_seq_one_letter_code
_entity_poly.pdbx_strand_id
1 'polypeptide(L)'
;MLLGAVLLCLTAAVVWVLLGRGLPAEDIEVPGYVERDYLPVNPYSRPGDPLEKINGVVIHYVGNPGTTAHANRNYFESLSSGEEGTYASSHFVVGLDGEVIQCVPLTEIAYASNSRNEDTVSIEVCHPDETGEFSHVTYDRTVELTAWLCREFRLNPETDVIRHYDVTGKECPRYYVEHPEAWDTFRADVAAEMERQKEAEKNS
;
A
#
# COMPACT_ATOMS: atom_id res chain seq x y z
N MET A 1 32.17 33.64 -4.74
CA MET A 1 30.81 33.28 -4.31
C MET A 1 30.22 32.00 -4.97
N LEU A 2 30.82 31.44 -6.01
CA LEU A 2 30.32 30.21 -6.69
C LEU A 2 30.71 28.89 -5.97
N LEU A 3 31.81 28.83 -5.22
CA LEU A 3 32.23 27.61 -4.53
C LEU A 3 31.32 27.22 -3.34
N GLY A 4 30.67 28.16 -2.67
CA GLY A 4 29.82 27.89 -1.52
C GLY A 4 28.47 27.23 -1.89
N ALA A 5 27.90 27.58 -3.04
CA ALA A 5 26.63 27.04 -3.51
C ALA A 5 26.77 25.59 -3.99
N VAL A 6 27.89 25.22 -4.61
CA VAL A 6 28.14 23.84 -5.07
C VAL A 6 28.37 22.90 -3.88
N LEU A 7 29.02 23.38 -2.81
CA LEU A 7 29.24 22.54 -1.61
C LEU A 7 27.92 22.25 -0.86
N LEU A 8 27.00 23.23 -0.79
CA LEU A 8 25.69 23.06 -0.16
C LEU A 8 24.81 22.10 -0.95
N CYS A 9 24.82 22.13 -2.27
CA CYS A 9 24.07 21.20 -3.12
C CYS A 9 24.62 19.77 -3.03
N LEU A 10 25.95 19.61 -2.94
CA LEU A 10 26.58 18.29 -2.79
C LEU A 10 26.30 17.70 -1.39
N THR A 11 26.29 18.49 -0.33
CA THR A 11 25.97 18.02 1.01
C THR A 11 24.50 17.62 1.14
N ALA A 12 23.57 18.36 0.54
CA ALA A 12 22.16 18.00 0.51
C ALA A 12 21.91 16.70 -0.27
N ALA A 13 22.57 16.54 -1.44
CA ALA A 13 22.47 15.30 -2.23
C ALA A 13 23.09 14.09 -1.51
N VAL A 14 24.21 14.26 -0.83
CA VAL A 14 24.88 13.20 -0.06
C VAL A 14 24.05 12.82 1.18
N VAL A 15 23.46 13.79 1.88
CA VAL A 15 22.55 13.53 3.00
C VAL A 15 21.30 12.79 2.52
N TRP A 16 20.78 13.12 1.35
CA TRP A 16 19.62 12.42 0.75
C TRP A 16 19.96 10.96 0.39
N VAL A 17 21.15 10.71 -0.14
CA VAL A 17 21.65 9.36 -0.45
C VAL A 17 21.96 8.55 0.83
N LEU A 18 22.43 9.20 1.90
CA LEU A 18 22.76 8.54 3.17
C LEU A 18 21.52 8.25 4.04
N LEU A 19 20.44 9.03 3.92
CA LEU A 19 19.19 8.77 4.64
C LEU A 19 18.35 7.66 3.99
N GLY A 20 18.71 7.22 2.77
CA GLY A 20 17.99 6.19 2.02
C GLY A 20 16.55 6.61 1.65
N ARG A 21 15.94 5.94 0.68
CA ARG A 21 14.51 6.08 0.35
C ARG A 21 13.65 5.50 1.48
N GLY A 22 12.47 6.08 1.67
CA GLY A 22 11.48 5.67 2.66
C GLY A 22 11.80 6.13 4.10
N LEU A 23 10.80 6.15 4.93
CA LEU A 23 10.90 6.45 6.35
C LEU A 23 10.81 5.17 7.18
N PRO A 24 11.28 5.19 8.44
CA PRO A 24 11.03 4.11 9.39
C PRO A 24 9.53 3.79 9.44
N ALA A 25 9.20 2.53 9.58
CA ALA A 25 7.84 2.12 9.84
C ALA A 25 7.48 2.53 11.27
N GLU A 26 6.42 3.31 11.41
CA GLU A 26 5.93 3.82 12.69
C GLU A 26 4.45 3.49 12.85
N ASP A 27 3.99 3.32 14.07
CA ASP A 27 2.55 3.21 14.36
C ASP A 27 1.95 4.60 14.37
N ILE A 28 1.47 5.01 13.20
CA ILE A 28 0.84 6.32 12.99
C ILE A 28 -0.68 6.21 13.07
N GLU A 29 -1.32 7.33 13.38
CA GLU A 29 -2.78 7.39 13.38
C GLU A 29 -3.29 7.31 11.92
N VAL A 30 -4.09 6.28 11.64
CA VAL A 30 -4.71 6.11 10.32
C VAL A 30 -5.89 7.06 10.16
N PRO A 31 -6.25 7.44 8.91
CA PRO A 31 -7.42 8.27 8.64
C PRO A 31 -8.71 7.71 9.27
N GLY A 32 -9.61 8.59 9.68
CA GLY A 32 -10.84 8.21 10.39
C GLY A 32 -11.82 7.31 9.61
N TYR A 33 -11.60 7.12 8.31
CA TYR A 33 -12.35 6.16 7.49
C TYR A 33 -11.76 4.75 7.51
N VAL A 34 -10.61 4.53 8.15
CA VAL A 34 -9.96 3.22 8.28
C VAL A 34 -10.43 2.54 9.55
N GLU A 35 -11.02 1.38 9.42
CA GLU A 35 -11.32 0.48 10.53
C GLU A 35 -10.07 -0.33 10.89
N ARG A 36 -9.62 -0.26 12.16
CA ARG A 36 -8.54 -1.12 12.65
C ARG A 36 -9.12 -2.44 13.16
N ASP A 37 -8.94 -3.50 12.38
CA ASP A 37 -9.32 -4.88 12.75
C ASP A 37 -8.14 -5.82 12.51
N TYR A 38 -7.14 -5.70 13.40
CA TYR A 38 -5.90 -6.46 13.30
C TYR A 38 -6.12 -7.96 13.42
N LEU A 39 -5.44 -8.70 12.54
CA LEU A 39 -5.35 -10.15 12.63
C LEU A 39 -4.68 -10.55 13.96
N PRO A 40 -5.09 -11.64 14.60
CA PRO A 40 -4.32 -12.25 15.67
C PRO A 40 -2.92 -12.62 15.19
N VAL A 41 -1.90 -12.43 16.05
CA VAL A 41 -0.53 -12.84 15.73
C VAL A 41 -0.50 -14.36 15.54
N ASN A 42 -0.02 -14.81 14.38
CA ASN A 42 0.10 -16.21 14.01
C ASN A 42 1.12 -16.38 12.87
N PRO A 43 1.69 -17.57 12.67
CA PRO A 43 2.75 -17.77 11.67
C PRO A 43 2.32 -17.59 10.21
N TYR A 44 1.01 -17.66 9.90
CA TYR A 44 0.51 -17.80 8.52
C TYR A 44 0.01 -16.49 7.91
N SER A 45 -0.53 -15.57 8.73
CA SER A 45 -1.08 -14.31 8.22
C SER A 45 -0.61 -13.05 8.96
N ARG A 46 -0.11 -13.16 10.18
CA ARG A 46 0.51 -12.05 10.92
C ARG A 46 1.63 -12.57 11.82
N PRO A 47 2.87 -12.70 11.31
CA PRO A 47 3.99 -13.26 12.08
C PRO A 47 4.41 -12.37 13.27
N GLY A 48 4.12 -11.06 13.21
CA GLY A 48 4.59 -10.08 14.18
C GLY A 48 6.04 -9.67 13.95
N ASP A 49 6.59 -10.01 12.78
CA ASP A 49 7.94 -9.60 12.40
C ASP A 49 7.96 -8.11 12.09
N PRO A 50 9.01 -7.37 12.51
CA PRO A 50 9.06 -5.93 12.33
C PRO A 50 9.25 -5.54 10.86
N LEU A 51 8.49 -4.54 10.42
CA LEU A 51 8.73 -3.78 9.20
C LEU A 51 9.58 -2.57 9.57
N GLU A 52 10.86 -2.62 9.26
CA GLU A 52 11.81 -1.59 9.69
C GLU A 52 11.64 -0.28 8.92
N LYS A 53 11.21 -0.36 7.66
CA LYS A 53 11.18 0.77 6.76
C LYS A 53 10.14 0.58 5.66
N ILE A 54 9.48 1.68 5.27
CA ILE A 54 8.52 1.69 4.17
C ILE A 54 9.12 2.42 2.97
N ASN A 55 9.42 1.67 1.90
CA ASN A 55 9.99 2.15 0.65
C ASN A 55 8.99 2.14 -0.52
N GLY A 56 7.77 1.70 -0.29
CA GLY A 56 6.74 1.67 -1.33
C GLY A 56 5.41 1.12 -0.86
N VAL A 57 4.43 1.25 -1.75
CA VAL A 57 3.09 0.66 -1.63
C VAL A 57 2.87 -0.31 -2.77
N VAL A 58 2.46 -1.54 -2.46
CA VAL A 58 2.12 -2.56 -3.46
C VAL A 58 0.61 -2.71 -3.54
N ILE A 59 0.08 -2.51 -4.74
CA ILE A 59 -1.35 -2.68 -5.03
C ILE A 59 -1.60 -4.09 -5.53
N HIS A 60 -2.59 -4.73 -4.92
CA HIS A 60 -3.11 -6.05 -5.28
C HIS A 60 -4.60 -5.97 -5.59
N TYR A 61 -5.15 -7.04 -6.12
CA TYR A 61 -6.59 -7.29 -6.15
C TYR A 61 -6.85 -8.64 -5.49
N VAL A 62 -7.96 -8.79 -4.81
CA VAL A 62 -8.25 -10.00 -4.02
C VAL A 62 -8.40 -11.28 -4.88
N GLY A 63 -8.57 -11.16 -6.20
CA GLY A 63 -8.70 -12.30 -7.13
C GLY A 63 -9.95 -13.15 -6.90
N ASN A 64 -10.90 -12.66 -6.11
CA ASN A 64 -12.16 -13.30 -5.77
C ASN A 64 -13.30 -12.27 -5.89
N PRO A 65 -13.90 -12.14 -7.10
CA PRO A 65 -14.83 -11.05 -7.40
C PRO A 65 -16.07 -11.08 -6.51
N GLY A 66 -16.57 -9.88 -6.19
CA GLY A 66 -17.79 -9.70 -5.40
C GLY A 66 -17.67 -9.97 -3.89
N THR A 67 -16.45 -10.24 -3.39
CA THR A 67 -16.21 -10.41 -1.95
C THR A 67 -16.02 -9.08 -1.24
N THR A 68 -16.45 -8.99 0.02
CA THR A 68 -16.31 -7.79 0.85
C THR A 68 -14.94 -7.70 1.52
N ALA A 69 -14.57 -6.52 2.02
CA ALA A 69 -13.34 -6.35 2.80
C ALA A 69 -13.29 -7.26 4.02
N HIS A 70 -14.38 -7.37 4.77
CA HIS A 70 -14.48 -8.27 5.92
C HIS A 70 -14.32 -9.76 5.55
N ALA A 71 -14.87 -10.19 4.40
CA ALA A 71 -14.71 -11.57 3.94
C ALA A 71 -13.22 -11.88 3.66
N ASN A 72 -12.50 -10.98 3.04
CA ASN A 72 -11.07 -11.13 2.75
C ASN A 72 -10.21 -11.04 4.02
N ARG A 73 -10.51 -10.11 4.94
CA ARG A 73 -9.87 -10.05 6.25
C ARG A 73 -10.09 -11.35 7.04
N ASN A 74 -11.31 -11.91 7.05
CA ASN A 74 -11.63 -13.16 7.74
C ASN A 74 -10.97 -14.38 7.06
N TYR A 75 -10.77 -14.34 5.74
CA TYR A 75 -9.96 -15.35 5.06
C TYR A 75 -8.51 -15.32 5.59
N PHE A 76 -7.88 -14.16 5.72
CA PHE A 76 -6.55 -14.09 6.32
C PHE A 76 -6.50 -14.63 7.76
N GLU A 77 -7.52 -14.34 8.57
CA GLU A 77 -7.62 -14.89 9.93
C GLU A 77 -7.76 -16.41 9.93
N SER A 78 -8.54 -17.00 9.01
CA SER A 78 -8.74 -18.42 8.92
C SER A 78 -7.45 -19.21 8.66
N LEU A 79 -6.46 -18.58 7.99
CA LEU A 79 -5.15 -19.18 7.74
C LEU A 79 -4.38 -19.48 9.04
N SER A 80 -4.74 -18.84 10.15
CA SER A 80 -4.12 -19.07 11.46
C SER A 80 -4.21 -20.53 11.94
N SER A 81 -5.17 -21.31 11.42
CA SER A 81 -5.28 -22.75 11.69
C SER A 81 -4.09 -23.56 11.15
N GLY A 82 -3.42 -23.06 10.10
CA GLY A 82 -2.35 -23.75 9.40
C GLY A 82 -2.78 -24.93 8.54
N GLU A 83 -4.08 -25.25 8.47
CA GLU A 83 -4.60 -26.41 7.73
C GLU A 83 -4.33 -26.30 6.22
N GLU A 84 -4.39 -25.09 5.68
CA GLU A 84 -4.14 -24.85 4.24
C GLU A 84 -2.65 -24.77 3.88
N GLY A 85 -1.77 -24.56 4.86
CA GLY A 85 -0.34 -24.34 4.63
C GLY A 85 -0.03 -23.08 3.81
N THR A 86 -1.03 -22.18 3.69
CA THR A 86 -0.95 -20.93 2.91
C THR A 86 -0.49 -19.78 3.81
N TYR A 87 0.41 -18.96 3.29
CA TYR A 87 0.88 -17.73 3.94
C TYR A 87 0.35 -16.55 3.13
N ALA A 88 -0.60 -15.80 3.70
CA ALA A 88 -1.16 -14.63 3.03
C ALA A 88 -1.74 -13.63 4.04
N SER A 89 -1.53 -12.35 3.77
CA SER A 89 -2.19 -11.21 4.43
C SER A 89 -1.96 -9.93 3.64
N SER A 90 -2.51 -8.83 4.13
CA SER A 90 -2.26 -7.49 3.63
C SER A 90 -2.34 -6.49 4.78
N HIS A 91 -1.69 -5.33 4.64
CA HIS A 91 -1.85 -4.27 5.64
C HIS A 91 -3.26 -3.70 5.60
N PHE A 92 -3.79 -3.47 4.39
CA PHE A 92 -5.12 -2.94 4.19
C PHE A 92 -5.92 -3.78 3.20
N VAL A 93 -7.23 -3.80 3.40
CA VAL A 93 -8.21 -4.28 2.42
C VAL A 93 -9.17 -3.14 2.13
N VAL A 94 -9.34 -2.78 0.85
CA VAL A 94 -10.34 -1.81 0.39
C VAL A 94 -11.52 -2.56 -0.20
N GLY A 95 -12.70 -2.32 0.33
CA GLY A 95 -13.93 -3.04 -0.02
C GLY A 95 -14.70 -2.44 -1.19
N LEU A 96 -15.79 -3.14 -1.57
CA LEU A 96 -16.62 -2.77 -2.71
C LEU A 96 -17.37 -1.46 -2.53
N ASP A 97 -17.71 -1.11 -1.28
CA ASP A 97 -18.41 0.12 -0.91
C ASP A 97 -17.43 1.22 -0.41
N GLY A 98 -16.13 1.00 -0.60
CA GLY A 98 -15.07 1.93 -0.20
C GLY A 98 -14.71 1.88 1.28
N GLU A 99 -15.16 0.87 2.01
CA GLU A 99 -14.70 0.59 3.36
C GLU A 99 -13.23 0.15 3.35
N VAL A 100 -12.47 0.56 4.37
CA VAL A 100 -11.05 0.20 4.50
C VAL A 100 -10.81 -0.47 5.83
N ILE A 101 -10.25 -1.67 5.80
CA ILE A 101 -9.87 -2.42 6.99
C ILE A 101 -8.35 -2.52 7.07
N GLN A 102 -7.77 -2.08 8.19
CA GLN A 102 -6.36 -2.34 8.49
C GLN A 102 -6.22 -3.67 9.21
N CYS A 103 -5.60 -4.64 8.53
CA CYS A 103 -5.45 -6.03 9.01
C CYS A 103 -4.11 -6.27 9.73
N VAL A 104 -3.06 -5.53 9.35
CA VAL A 104 -1.71 -5.63 9.91
C VAL A 104 -1.20 -4.23 10.25
N PRO A 105 -0.58 -4.01 11.43
CA PRO A 105 0.06 -2.74 11.76
C PRO A 105 1.13 -2.34 10.75
N LEU A 106 1.32 -1.05 10.52
CA LEU A 106 2.36 -0.53 9.61
C LEU A 106 3.80 -0.81 10.10
N THR A 107 3.95 -1.22 11.34
CA THR A 107 5.23 -1.62 11.95
C THR A 107 5.55 -3.11 11.80
N GLU A 108 4.66 -3.87 11.18
CA GLU A 108 4.80 -5.32 11.03
C GLU A 108 4.75 -5.72 9.54
N ILE A 109 5.40 -6.84 9.20
CA ILE A 109 5.39 -7.42 7.86
C ILE A 109 4.04 -8.09 7.58
N ALA A 110 3.47 -7.83 6.39
CA ALA A 110 2.37 -8.60 5.83
C ALA A 110 2.88 -9.56 4.74
N TYR A 111 2.23 -10.72 4.59
CA TYR A 111 2.58 -11.72 3.56
C TYR A 111 1.80 -11.49 2.26
N ALA A 112 2.19 -10.50 1.46
CA ALA A 112 1.50 -10.12 0.23
C ALA A 112 2.41 -10.04 -1.00
N SER A 113 3.61 -9.47 -0.83
CA SER A 113 4.42 -8.93 -1.91
C SER A 113 5.77 -9.64 -2.08
N ASN A 114 5.88 -10.89 -1.63
CA ASN A 114 7.07 -11.74 -1.75
C ASN A 114 8.34 -11.04 -1.22
N SER A 115 9.34 -10.79 -2.07
CA SER A 115 10.59 -10.13 -1.70
C SER A 115 10.44 -8.68 -1.25
N ARG A 116 9.27 -8.06 -1.46
CA ARG A 116 8.96 -6.70 -1.02
C ARG A 116 8.14 -6.65 0.26
N ASN A 117 7.86 -7.81 0.91
CA ASN A 117 7.21 -7.83 2.23
C ASN A 117 8.00 -7.04 3.28
N GLU A 118 9.34 -7.05 3.18
CA GLU A 118 10.24 -6.47 4.18
C GLU A 118 10.38 -4.94 4.09
N ASP A 119 9.81 -4.32 3.04
CA ASP A 119 10.00 -2.89 2.81
C ASP A 119 8.80 -2.17 2.18
N THR A 120 7.61 -2.79 2.13
CA THR A 120 6.43 -2.17 1.55
C THR A 120 5.16 -2.38 2.36
N VAL A 121 4.23 -1.44 2.21
CA VAL A 121 2.84 -1.60 2.62
C VAL A 121 2.05 -2.21 1.48
N SER A 122 1.21 -3.20 1.76
CA SER A 122 0.34 -3.85 0.78
C SER A 122 -1.11 -3.46 0.96
N ILE A 123 -1.81 -3.26 -0.17
CA ILE A 123 -3.24 -2.97 -0.22
C ILE A 123 -3.90 -4.00 -1.12
N GLU A 124 -4.78 -4.83 -0.57
CA GLU A 124 -5.68 -5.72 -1.31
C GLU A 124 -6.97 -4.99 -1.64
N VAL A 125 -7.36 -5.00 -2.90
CA VAL A 125 -8.49 -4.22 -3.41
C VAL A 125 -9.57 -5.17 -3.91
N CYS A 126 -10.78 -5.04 -3.37
CA CYS A 126 -11.96 -5.77 -3.83
C CYS A 126 -12.42 -5.25 -5.19
N HIS A 127 -12.99 -6.14 -5.99
CA HIS A 127 -13.48 -5.82 -7.33
C HIS A 127 -14.80 -6.56 -7.61
N PRO A 128 -15.70 -5.99 -8.45
CA PRO A 128 -17.05 -6.52 -8.60
C PRO A 128 -17.14 -7.78 -9.45
N ASP A 129 -16.26 -7.95 -10.43
CA ASP A 129 -16.34 -8.99 -11.44
C ASP A 129 -14.97 -9.54 -11.91
N GLU A 130 -14.99 -10.48 -12.85
CA GLU A 130 -13.82 -11.21 -13.33
C GLU A 130 -12.80 -10.34 -14.09
N THR A 131 -13.15 -9.11 -14.48
CA THR A 131 -12.20 -8.21 -15.15
C THR A 131 -11.09 -7.76 -14.19
N GLY A 132 -11.38 -7.71 -12.90
CA GLY A 132 -10.49 -7.18 -11.87
C GLY A 132 -10.43 -5.65 -11.88
N GLU A 133 -11.30 -4.98 -12.64
CA GLU A 133 -11.43 -3.51 -12.61
C GLU A 133 -12.07 -3.08 -11.29
N PHE A 134 -11.50 -2.06 -10.66
CA PHE A 134 -12.06 -1.52 -9.42
C PHE A 134 -13.29 -0.68 -9.73
N SER A 135 -14.36 -0.83 -8.93
CA SER A 135 -15.50 0.08 -9.01
C SER A 135 -15.05 1.53 -8.74
N HIS A 136 -15.81 2.51 -9.20
CA HIS A 136 -15.48 3.92 -8.97
C HIS A 136 -15.25 4.23 -7.47
N VAL A 137 -16.13 3.73 -6.61
CA VAL A 137 -16.03 3.93 -5.15
C VAL A 137 -14.77 3.27 -4.57
N THR A 138 -14.49 2.04 -4.98
CA THR A 138 -13.30 1.30 -4.55
C THR A 138 -12.01 1.96 -5.07
N TYR A 139 -12.02 2.41 -6.33
CA TYR A 139 -10.90 3.11 -6.96
C TYR A 139 -10.56 4.40 -6.21
N ASP A 140 -11.55 5.28 -6.00
CA ASP A 140 -11.35 6.56 -5.33
C ASP A 140 -10.80 6.36 -3.91
N ARG A 141 -11.32 5.39 -3.18
CA ARG A 141 -10.84 5.06 -1.85
C ARG A 141 -9.41 4.50 -1.86
N THR A 142 -9.07 3.69 -2.86
CA THR A 142 -7.70 3.17 -3.02
C THR A 142 -6.72 4.29 -3.34
N VAL A 143 -7.11 5.23 -4.20
CA VAL A 143 -6.32 6.44 -4.51
C VAL A 143 -6.10 7.27 -3.24
N GLU A 144 -7.15 7.55 -2.47
CA GLU A 144 -7.08 8.33 -1.24
C GLU A 144 -6.16 7.71 -0.19
N LEU A 145 -6.29 6.39 0.06
CA LEU A 145 -5.45 5.65 1.00
C LEU A 145 -3.98 5.63 0.54
N THR A 146 -3.75 5.37 -0.75
CA THR A 146 -2.41 5.31 -1.32
C THR A 146 -1.73 6.67 -1.25
N ALA A 147 -2.46 7.76 -1.53
CA ALA A 147 -1.96 9.13 -1.42
C ALA A 147 -1.57 9.48 0.01
N TRP A 148 -2.40 9.10 0.99
CA TRP A 148 -2.10 9.27 2.40
C TRP A 148 -0.79 8.54 2.77
N LEU A 149 -0.64 7.27 2.42
CA LEU A 149 0.59 6.50 2.66
C LEU A 149 1.81 7.16 2.01
N CYS A 150 1.68 7.61 0.77
CA CYS A 150 2.77 8.28 0.07
C CYS A 150 3.22 9.56 0.78
N ARG A 151 2.29 10.32 1.36
CA ARG A 151 2.60 11.53 2.12
C ARG A 151 3.29 11.21 3.44
N GLU A 152 2.73 10.29 4.23
CA GLU A 152 3.28 9.92 5.53
C GLU A 152 4.71 9.38 5.41
N PHE A 153 4.97 8.53 4.40
CA PHE A 153 6.27 7.88 4.22
C PHE A 153 7.15 8.53 3.14
N ARG A 154 6.78 9.71 2.63
CA ARG A 154 7.53 10.50 1.63
C ARG A 154 7.86 9.70 0.37
N LEU A 155 6.90 8.93 -0.09
CA LEU A 155 7.01 8.11 -1.30
C LEU A 155 6.64 8.93 -2.54
N ASN A 156 7.26 8.57 -3.67
CA ASN A 156 6.92 9.12 -4.97
C ASN A 156 5.90 8.18 -5.66
N PRO A 157 4.66 8.62 -5.95
CA PRO A 157 3.66 7.76 -6.58
C PRO A 157 4.11 7.16 -7.91
N GLU A 158 4.95 7.85 -8.67
CA GLU A 158 5.40 7.38 -9.97
C GLU A 158 6.34 6.16 -9.89
N THR A 159 7.16 6.09 -8.82
CA THR A 159 8.21 5.07 -8.69
C THR A 159 8.02 4.10 -7.54
N ASP A 160 7.32 4.53 -6.49
CA ASP A 160 7.23 3.79 -5.23
C ASP A 160 5.83 3.17 -5.01
N VAL A 161 4.85 3.52 -5.87
CA VAL A 161 3.56 2.81 -5.96
C VAL A 161 3.67 1.82 -7.12
N ILE A 162 3.65 0.53 -6.78
CA ILE A 162 3.89 -0.56 -7.72
C ILE A 162 2.77 -1.61 -7.64
N ARG A 163 2.65 -2.43 -8.68
CA ARG A 163 1.75 -3.59 -8.71
C ARG A 163 2.49 -4.83 -8.17
N HIS A 164 1.79 -5.80 -7.68
CA HIS A 164 2.37 -7.11 -7.40
C HIS A 164 3.03 -7.72 -8.65
N TYR A 165 2.49 -7.42 -9.83
CA TYR A 165 3.08 -7.78 -11.11
C TYR A 165 4.54 -7.30 -11.25
N ASP A 166 4.83 -6.08 -10.82
CA ASP A 166 6.16 -5.47 -10.93
C ASP A 166 7.20 -6.15 -10.01
N VAL A 167 6.72 -6.93 -9.03
CA VAL A 167 7.57 -7.70 -8.11
C VAL A 167 7.80 -9.13 -8.61
N THR A 168 6.75 -9.80 -9.13
CA THR A 168 6.76 -11.25 -9.36
C THR A 168 6.42 -11.68 -10.78
N GLY A 169 5.85 -10.78 -11.60
CA GLY A 169 5.27 -11.12 -12.91
C GLY A 169 3.86 -11.75 -12.82
N LYS A 170 3.29 -11.94 -11.62
CA LYS A 170 1.91 -12.40 -11.45
C LYS A 170 0.94 -11.33 -11.97
N GLU A 171 -0.11 -11.73 -12.69
CA GLU A 171 -1.17 -10.81 -13.16
C GLU A 171 -2.00 -10.26 -11.99
N CYS A 172 -1.40 -9.33 -11.24
CA CYS A 172 -2.01 -8.74 -10.05
C CYS A 172 -1.56 -7.27 -9.89
N PRO A 173 -2.50 -6.32 -9.82
CA PRO A 173 -3.93 -6.47 -10.10
C PRO A 173 -4.19 -6.65 -11.61
N ARG A 174 -5.02 -7.64 -11.97
CA ARG A 174 -5.18 -8.08 -13.37
C ARG A 174 -5.50 -6.95 -14.33
N TYR A 175 -6.58 -6.21 -14.08
CA TYR A 175 -7.01 -5.12 -14.97
C TYR A 175 -5.89 -4.13 -15.28
N TYR A 176 -5.13 -3.73 -14.27
CA TYR A 176 -4.04 -2.76 -14.40
C TYR A 176 -2.75 -3.35 -14.97
N VAL A 177 -2.66 -4.66 -15.11
CA VAL A 177 -1.61 -5.34 -15.89
C VAL A 177 -1.99 -5.40 -17.36
N GLU A 178 -3.24 -5.72 -17.66
CA GLU A 178 -3.79 -5.78 -19.02
C GLU A 178 -3.97 -4.38 -19.64
N HIS A 179 -4.13 -3.34 -18.80
CA HIS A 179 -4.34 -1.93 -19.18
C HIS A 179 -3.28 -1.02 -18.57
N PRO A 180 -2.06 -0.96 -19.13
CA PRO A 180 -0.98 -0.14 -18.57
C PRO A 180 -1.31 1.34 -18.46
N GLU A 181 -2.12 1.87 -19.39
CA GLU A 181 -2.60 3.25 -19.38
C GLU A 181 -3.51 3.56 -18.17
N ALA A 182 -4.31 2.57 -17.73
CA ALA A 182 -5.11 2.70 -16.52
C ALA A 182 -4.22 2.72 -15.26
N TRP A 183 -3.11 1.96 -15.28
CA TRP A 183 -2.13 2.01 -14.20
C TRP A 183 -1.41 3.37 -14.12
N ASP A 184 -1.01 3.93 -15.26
CA ASP A 184 -0.41 5.25 -15.31
C ASP A 184 -1.37 6.33 -14.81
N THR A 185 -2.65 6.22 -15.18
CA THR A 185 -3.73 7.10 -14.68
C THR A 185 -3.87 6.96 -13.15
N PHE A 186 -3.89 5.73 -12.62
CA PHE A 186 -3.98 5.51 -11.17
C PHE A 186 -2.85 6.22 -10.41
N ARG A 187 -1.60 6.11 -10.85
CA ARG A 187 -0.47 6.79 -10.21
C ARG A 187 -0.56 8.31 -10.31
N ALA A 188 -1.04 8.83 -11.44
CA ALA A 188 -1.27 10.26 -11.61
C ALA A 188 -2.38 10.78 -10.68
N ASP A 189 -3.45 10.01 -10.51
CA ASP A 189 -4.55 10.35 -9.60
C ASP A 189 -4.07 10.31 -8.13
N VAL A 190 -3.24 9.35 -7.75
CA VAL A 190 -2.58 9.32 -6.43
C VAL A 190 -1.74 10.58 -6.21
N ALA A 191 -0.96 11.00 -7.19
CA ALA A 191 -0.16 12.23 -7.09
C ALA A 191 -1.03 13.48 -6.94
N ALA A 192 -2.12 13.58 -7.70
CA ALA A 192 -3.08 14.67 -7.60
C ALA A 192 -3.78 14.71 -6.24
N GLU A 193 -4.16 13.55 -5.71
CA GLU A 193 -4.77 13.42 -4.40
C GLU A 193 -3.81 13.84 -3.27
N MET A 194 -2.52 13.48 -3.37
CA MET A 194 -1.51 13.93 -2.41
C MET A 194 -1.47 15.46 -2.29
N GLU A 195 -1.55 16.17 -3.42
CA GLU A 195 -1.56 17.64 -3.38
C GLU A 195 -2.86 18.18 -2.77
N ARG A 196 -4.02 17.58 -3.09
CA ARG A 196 -5.30 17.95 -2.46
C ARG A 196 -5.27 17.78 -0.93
N GLN A 197 -4.75 16.67 -0.44
CA GLN A 197 -4.63 16.40 0.99
C GLN A 197 -3.68 17.40 1.69
N LYS A 198 -2.54 17.75 1.07
CA LYS A 198 -1.62 18.79 1.58
C LYS A 198 -2.27 20.17 1.67
N GLU A 199 -3.10 20.52 0.69
CA GLU A 199 -3.81 21.80 0.69
C GLU A 199 -4.90 21.84 1.77
N ALA A 200 -5.62 20.72 1.97
CA ALA A 200 -6.64 20.62 3.01
C ALA A 200 -6.04 20.80 4.43
N GLU A 201 -4.88 20.22 4.70
CA GLU A 201 -4.17 20.39 5.98
C GLU A 201 -3.69 21.81 6.25
N LYS A 202 -3.29 22.56 5.22
CA LYS A 202 -2.87 23.96 5.38
C LYS A 202 -4.03 24.89 5.73
N ASN A 203 -5.28 24.45 5.42
CA ASN A 203 -6.48 25.24 5.59
C ASN A 203 -7.32 24.83 6.83
N SER A 204 -6.91 23.79 7.56
CA SER A 204 -7.51 23.31 8.81
C SER A 204 -6.82 23.90 10.04
#